data_3ba44e0743dab4f41b6f0ead9563b0cb
#
_entry.id   3ba44e0743dab4f41b6f0ead9563b0cb
#
_cell.length_a   1.000
_cell.length_b   1.000
_cell.length_c   1.000
_cell.angle_alpha   90.00
_cell.angle_beta   90.00
_cell.angle_gamma   90.00
#
_symmetry.space_group_name_H-M   'P 1'
#
loop_
_entity.id
_entity.type
_entity.pdbx_description
1 polymer ?
#
loop_
_entity_poly.entity_id
_entity_poly.type
_entity_poly.pdbx_seq_one_letter_code
_entity_poly.pdbx_strand_id
1 'polypeptide(L)' 'MRRTERLFAILQILRARTGAVTAEQLASELEVSVRTIYRDIEALQLAGVPLYGEPAS' A
#
# COMPACT_ATOMS: atom_id res chain seq x y z
N MET A 1 10.83 9.95 -3.54
CA MET A 1 10.71 8.48 -3.53
C MET A 1 10.22 8.00 -4.88
N ARG A 2 10.87 7.03 -5.43
CA ARG A 2 10.47 6.50 -6.71
C ARG A 2 9.22 5.66 -6.57
N ARG A 3 8.49 5.50 -7.67
CA ARG A 3 7.25 4.74 -7.63
C ARG A 3 7.47 3.31 -7.13
N THR A 4 8.51 2.65 -7.62
CA THR A 4 8.79 1.27 -7.21
C THR A 4 9.05 1.21 -5.71
N GLU A 5 9.82 2.13 -5.18
CA GLU A 5 10.10 2.19 -3.75
C GLU A 5 8.82 2.43 -2.97
N ARG A 6 7.94 3.27 -3.50
CA ARG A 6 6.69 3.56 -2.83
C ARG A 6 5.77 2.35 -2.80
N LEU A 7 5.71 1.60 -3.91
CA LEU A 7 4.91 0.38 -3.94
C LEU A 7 5.40 -0.62 -2.91
N PHE A 8 6.70 -0.80 -2.79
CA PHE A 8 7.26 -1.68 -1.77
C PHE A 8 6.94 -1.18 -0.38
N ALA A 9 7.05 0.11 -0.15
CA ALA A 9 6.76 0.68 1.16
C ALA A 9 5.30 0.43 1.55
N ILE A 10 4.38 0.59 0.61
CA ILE A 10 2.98 0.32 0.87
C ILE A 10 2.79 -1.14 1.29
N LEU A 11 3.38 -2.05 0.56
CA LEU A 11 3.27 -3.47 0.89
C LEU A 11 3.82 -3.78 2.26
N GLN A 12 4.97 -3.23 2.60
CA GLN A 12 5.58 -3.48 3.89
C GLN A 12 4.71 -2.95 5.02
N ILE A 13 4.15 -1.77 4.86
CA ILE A 13 3.29 -1.19 5.87
C ILE A 13 2.05 -2.06 6.06
N LEU A 14 1.42 -2.47 4.98
CA LEU A 14 0.21 -3.27 5.06
C LEU A 14 0.46 -4.61 5.71
N ARG A 15 1.61 -5.21 5.46
CA ARG A 15 1.94 -6.51 6.04
C ARG A 15 2.35 -6.41 7.50
N ALA A 16 2.96 -5.30 7.86
CA ALA A 16 3.48 -5.16 9.21
C ALA A 16 2.41 -4.76 10.22
N ARG A 17 1.31 -4.19 9.78
CA ARG A 17 0.29 -3.71 10.69
C ARG A 17 -0.82 -4.73 10.85
N THR A 18 -1.35 -4.81 12.07
CA THR A 18 -2.38 -5.80 12.36
C THR A 18 -3.78 -5.25 12.16
N GLY A 19 -3.93 -3.96 12.06
CA GLY A 19 -5.25 -3.36 11.86
C GLY A 19 -5.40 -2.79 10.47
N ALA A 20 -6.57 -2.23 10.21
CA ALA A 20 -6.80 -1.59 8.94
C ALA A 20 -5.92 -0.36 8.81
N VAL A 21 -5.42 -0.12 7.61
CA VAL A 21 -4.62 1.04 7.31
C VAL A 21 -5.38 1.83 6.24
N THR A 22 -5.60 3.10 6.49
CA THR A 22 -6.35 3.92 5.55
C THR A 22 -5.42 4.52 4.50
N ALA A 23 -6.01 4.90 3.36
CA ALA A 23 -5.24 5.57 2.33
C ALA A 23 -4.65 6.87 2.85
N GLU A 24 -5.39 7.56 3.74
CA GLU A 24 -4.89 8.80 4.32
C GLU A 24 -3.65 8.57 5.16
N GLN A 25 -3.63 7.47 5.91
CA GLN A 25 -2.46 7.15 6.72
C GLN A 25 -1.26 6.86 5.83
N LEU A 26 -1.45 6.11 4.78
CA LEU A 26 -0.36 5.81 3.85
C LEU A 26 0.13 7.08 3.16
N ALA A 27 -0.80 7.93 2.74
CA ALA A 27 -0.43 9.17 2.08
C ALA A 27 0.41 10.04 3.00
N SER A 28 0.01 10.13 4.27
CA SER A 28 0.74 10.92 5.24
C SER A 28 2.14 10.36 5.47
N GLU A 29 2.25 9.06 5.66
CA GLU A 29 3.54 8.45 5.94
C GLU A 29 4.50 8.54 4.77
N LEU A 30 3.98 8.42 3.56
CA LEU A 30 4.81 8.42 2.36
C LEU A 30 4.89 9.80 1.72
N GLU A 31 4.21 10.78 2.32
CA GLU A 31 4.27 12.16 1.86
C GLU A 31 3.83 12.32 0.41
N VAL A 32 2.74 11.66 0.07
CA VAL A 32 2.13 11.79 -1.24
C VAL A 32 0.63 12.03 -1.07
N SER A 33 -0.05 12.31 -2.15
CA SER A 33 -1.49 12.55 -2.07
C SER A 33 -2.24 11.24 -1.93
N VAL A 34 -3.45 11.33 -1.38
CA VAL A 34 -4.33 10.16 -1.29
C VAL A 34 -4.61 9.59 -2.67
N ARG A 35 -4.74 10.46 -3.65
CA ARG A 35 -4.96 10.02 -5.03
C ARG A 35 -3.83 9.12 -5.52
N THR A 36 -2.60 9.51 -5.20
CA THR A 36 -1.45 8.71 -5.58
C THR A 36 -1.50 7.34 -4.92
N ILE A 37 -1.92 7.28 -3.65
CA ILE A 37 -2.04 6.01 -2.95
C ILE A 37 -3.06 5.11 -3.64
N TYR A 38 -4.22 5.66 -4.00
CA TYR A 38 -5.23 4.84 -4.68
C TYR A 38 -4.71 4.30 -6.01
N ARG A 39 -3.96 5.10 -6.74
CA ARG A 39 -3.41 4.66 -8.02
C ARG A 39 -2.37 3.56 -7.81
N ASP A 40 -1.56 3.69 -6.75
CA ASP A 40 -0.56 2.68 -6.44
C ASP A 40 -1.22 1.37 -6.01
N ILE A 41 -2.26 1.47 -5.19
CA ILE A 41 -2.98 0.26 -4.76
C ILE A 41 -3.59 -0.44 -5.96
N GLU A 42 -4.18 0.32 -6.87
CA GLU A 42 -4.74 -0.26 -8.07
C GLU A 42 -3.66 -0.98 -8.89
N ALA A 43 -2.49 -0.37 -9.00
CA ALA A 43 -1.40 -0.98 -9.73
C ALA A 43 -0.97 -2.30 -9.09
N LEU A 44 -0.93 -2.35 -7.77
CA LEU A 44 -0.57 -3.57 -7.06
C LEU A 44 -1.62 -4.65 -7.27
N GLN A 45 -2.89 -4.28 -7.22
CA GLN A 45 -3.97 -5.23 -7.43
C GLN A 45 -3.95 -5.80 -8.83
N LEU A 46 -3.69 -4.96 -9.82
CA LEU A 46 -3.62 -5.41 -11.21
C LEU A 46 -2.44 -6.35 -11.43
N ALA A 47 -1.39 -6.19 -10.64
CA ALA A 47 -0.24 -7.06 -10.73
C ALA A 47 -0.45 -8.37 -9.96
N GLY A 48 -1.60 -8.52 -9.30
CA GLY A 48 -1.89 -9.75 -8.58
C GLY A 48 -1.25 -9.82 -7.22
N VAL A 49 -0.83 -8.71 -6.67
CA VAL A 49 -0.16 -8.70 -5.37
C VAL A 49 -1.20 -8.63 -4.27
N PRO A 50 -1.17 -9.55 -3.30
CA PRO A 50 -2.10 -9.49 -2.17
C PRO A 50 -1.76 -8.31 -1.28
N LEU A 51 -2.79 -7.56 -0.91
CA LEU A 51 -2.59 -6.33 -0.16
C LEU A 51 -2.90 -6.46 1.32
N TYR A 52 -3.44 -7.60 1.76
CA TYR A 52 -3.72 -7.76 3.16
C TYR A 52 -3.07 -9.03 3.62
N GLY A 53 -2.98 -9.09 4.83
CA GLY A 53 -2.36 -10.18 5.40
C GLY A 53 -2.96 -11.43 4.98
N GLU A 54 -2.69 -12.33 4.73
CA GLU A 54 -3.09 -13.31 4.34
C GLU A 54 -3.41 -14.20 4.60
N PRO A 55 -3.84 -14.66 4.24
CA PRO A 55 -4.50 -15.49 4.55
C PRO A 55 -4.10 -16.63 4.41
N ALA A 56 -4.16 -17.27 4.92
CA ALA A 56 -3.78 -18.35 4.95
C ALA A 56 -4.41 -19.08 4.24
N SER A 57 -4.76 -19.33 3.84
CA SER A 57 -5.49 -20.12 3.17
C SER A 57 -5.24 -20.97 2.96
#